data_0251a7f0adc8f33703e9ed9c2f301291
#
_entry.id   0251a7f0adc8f33703e9ed9c2f301291
#
_cell.length_a   1.000
_cell.length_b   1.000
_cell.length_c   1.000
_cell.angle_alpha   90.00
_cell.angle_beta   90.00
_cell.angle_gamma   90.00
#
_symmetry.space_group_name_H-M   'P 1'
#
loop_
_entity.id
_entity.type
_entity.pdbx_description
1 polymer ?
#
loop_
_entity_poly.entity_id
_entity_poly.type
_entity_poly.pdbx_seq_one_letter_code
_entity_poly.pdbx_strand_id
1 'polypeptide(L)'
;MTDRPTASERRPNIVLILADQWRGDCLGIDGHPVLSTPNLDLMGAAGAHFRRAYSECPSCVPARRTLFSGQAPDRHGMVGMRMGVPWEVPHTLPGELARAGYQTEMVGKLHLHPRRKLYGFHHLRLAEGTNRGDQDNDYVAWLRRQGGAPDALEAGVGHGVSQNGWVGRPSHLPETLSHSFWCVSQALDFLQKRDPTGPFFLNVSFIEPHPPLTPPRFYYDRYMDLDLPEPVIGDWAPDVPPGKGQDIDSWFVNLDRETMRRCRAAYYGLMNHVDDQIGRLIDHLKVSGLFADTLFLFTSDHGEMLGDHHHFRKCFPYEGSARVPFLLRAPAWMGLAPRAARDEPVGLQDVMPTLLDAAGVSVPESVTGRSVLPLLRPATGGAGGAAGWRDALHGEHSGLYENDLGMHFLVDGHRKYVWYSQTGREHLFDLDADPQERHDLSREPDGDARLAPWRARLAARLRHRPEGFVSEAGDRLIVGRPHRQMVPGSVSS
;
A
#
# COMPACT_ATOMS: atom_id res chain seq x y z
N MET A 1 -14.77 25.10 -34.17
CA MET A 1 -13.43 24.71 -33.77
C MET A 1 -13.22 25.28 -32.36
N THR A 2 -13.44 24.46 -31.33
CA THR A 2 -13.15 24.89 -29.97
C THR A 2 -11.62 24.84 -29.79
N ASP A 3 -11.02 26.00 -29.45
CA ASP A 3 -9.59 26.07 -29.14
C ASP A 3 -9.22 24.96 -28.13
N ARG A 4 -8.28 24.12 -28.50
CA ARG A 4 -7.74 23.15 -27.52
C ARG A 4 -6.98 23.96 -26.45
N PRO A 5 -7.26 23.69 -25.15
CA PRO A 5 -6.57 24.38 -24.07
C PRO A 5 -5.05 24.25 -24.23
N THR A 6 -4.32 25.29 -23.90
CA THR A 6 -2.85 25.27 -23.89
C THR A 6 -2.34 24.21 -22.92
N ALA A 7 -1.11 23.74 -23.06
CA ALA A 7 -0.54 22.70 -22.20
C ALA A 7 -0.59 23.10 -20.70
N SER A 8 -0.53 24.41 -20.38
CA SER A 8 -0.64 24.95 -19.03
C SER A 8 -2.05 24.97 -18.44
N GLU A 9 -3.08 24.83 -19.29
CA GLU A 9 -4.49 24.81 -18.88
C GLU A 9 -5.07 23.39 -18.83
N ARG A 10 -4.32 22.40 -19.34
CA ARG A 10 -4.76 21.01 -19.35
C ARG A 10 -4.63 20.38 -17.96
N ARG A 11 -5.69 19.72 -17.52
CA ARG A 11 -5.71 18.93 -16.30
C ARG A 11 -5.94 17.46 -16.65
N PRO A 12 -5.13 16.51 -16.16
CA PRO A 12 -5.35 15.11 -16.43
C PRO A 12 -6.58 14.60 -15.69
N ASN A 13 -7.27 13.62 -16.24
CA ASN A 13 -8.06 12.72 -15.41
C ASN A 13 -7.10 11.93 -14.51
N ILE A 14 -7.55 11.53 -13.34
CA ILE A 14 -6.71 10.81 -12.36
C ILE A 14 -7.40 9.52 -11.97
N VAL A 15 -6.70 8.40 -12.13
CA VAL A 15 -7.10 7.09 -11.62
C VAL A 15 -6.07 6.65 -10.59
N LEU A 16 -6.48 6.61 -9.32
CA LEU A 16 -5.71 6.01 -8.25
C LEU A 16 -6.19 4.58 -8.06
N ILE A 17 -5.31 3.62 -8.29
CA ILE A 17 -5.58 2.19 -8.09
C ILE A 17 -4.86 1.77 -6.81
N LEU A 18 -5.62 1.31 -5.83
CA LEU A 18 -5.11 0.91 -4.53
C LEU A 18 -5.43 -0.56 -4.27
N ALA A 19 -4.42 -1.37 -4.01
CA ALA A 19 -4.60 -2.72 -3.49
C ALA A 19 -4.46 -2.73 -1.97
N ASP A 20 -5.02 -3.74 -1.29
CA ASP A 20 -4.79 -3.99 0.11
C ASP A 20 -3.83 -5.18 0.26
N GLN A 21 -2.73 -4.97 0.95
CA GLN A 21 -1.80 -6.03 1.32
C GLN A 21 -0.99 -6.61 0.14
N TRP A 22 -0.67 -5.78 -0.88
CA TRP A 22 0.15 -6.18 -2.03
C TRP A 22 1.64 -5.92 -1.75
N ARG A 23 2.46 -6.97 -1.80
CA ARG A 23 3.93 -6.89 -1.60
C ARG A 23 4.62 -6.09 -2.69
N GLY A 24 5.62 -5.30 -2.32
CA GLY A 24 6.39 -4.49 -3.27
C GLY A 24 7.25 -5.30 -4.25
N ASP A 25 7.58 -6.55 -3.95
CA ASP A 25 8.36 -7.46 -4.81
C ASP A 25 7.48 -8.35 -5.72
N CYS A 26 6.16 -8.20 -5.65
CA CYS A 26 5.19 -9.01 -6.39
C CYS A 26 4.68 -8.29 -7.64
N LEU A 27 5.58 -8.02 -8.59
CA LEU A 27 5.29 -7.52 -9.93
C LEU A 27 6.18 -8.23 -10.96
N GLY A 28 5.65 -8.48 -12.17
CA GLY A 28 6.46 -9.04 -13.27
C GLY A 28 7.59 -8.10 -13.69
N ILE A 29 7.36 -6.77 -13.68
CA ILE A 29 8.39 -5.76 -14.00
C ILE A 29 9.55 -5.75 -12.98
N ASP A 30 9.35 -6.24 -11.76
CA ASP A 30 10.39 -6.44 -10.73
C ASP A 30 11.12 -7.79 -10.91
N GLY A 31 10.73 -8.59 -11.89
CA GLY A 31 11.34 -9.90 -12.16
C GLY A 31 10.83 -11.00 -11.24
N HIS A 32 9.59 -10.90 -10.71
CA HIS A 32 9.01 -11.99 -9.92
C HIS A 32 8.97 -13.28 -10.75
N PRO A 33 9.49 -14.41 -10.22
CA PRO A 33 9.80 -15.59 -11.03
C PRO A 33 8.56 -16.27 -11.64
N VAL A 34 7.39 -16.16 -11.04
CA VAL A 34 6.18 -16.86 -11.48
C VAL A 34 4.94 -15.97 -11.61
N LEU A 35 4.87 -14.85 -10.90
CA LEU A 35 3.70 -13.96 -10.91
C LEU A 35 3.61 -13.20 -12.23
N SER A 36 2.44 -13.21 -12.85
CA SER A 36 2.13 -12.49 -14.08
C SER A 36 1.23 -11.29 -13.80
N THR A 37 1.74 -10.09 -14.07
CA THR A 37 1.02 -8.81 -13.90
C THR A 37 1.15 -7.93 -15.15
N PRO A 38 0.75 -8.43 -16.35
CA PRO A 38 1.08 -7.78 -17.61
C PRO A 38 0.51 -6.36 -17.74
N ASN A 39 -0.64 -6.06 -17.16
CA ASN A 39 -1.25 -4.73 -17.24
C ASN A 39 -0.50 -3.71 -16.36
N LEU A 40 -0.12 -4.10 -15.15
CA LEU A 40 0.72 -3.30 -14.26
C LEU A 40 2.15 -3.15 -14.80
N ASP A 41 2.71 -4.21 -15.36
CA ASP A 41 4.04 -4.19 -15.98
C ASP A 41 4.10 -3.20 -17.14
N LEU A 42 3.07 -3.21 -18.01
CA LEU A 42 2.93 -2.23 -19.10
C LEU A 42 2.73 -0.80 -18.56
N MET A 43 2.01 -0.63 -17.48
CA MET A 43 1.85 0.68 -16.82
C MET A 43 3.21 1.21 -16.33
N GLY A 44 3.98 0.41 -15.61
CA GLY A 44 5.32 0.76 -15.14
C GLY A 44 6.30 1.00 -16.28
N ALA A 45 6.29 0.14 -17.30
CA ALA A 45 7.14 0.27 -18.47
C ALA A 45 6.82 1.49 -19.35
N ALA A 46 5.56 1.94 -19.39
CA ALA A 46 5.14 3.15 -20.10
C ALA A 46 5.30 4.43 -19.27
N GLY A 47 5.54 4.32 -17.98
CA GLY A 47 5.63 5.42 -17.03
C GLY A 47 6.87 5.35 -16.15
N ALA A 48 6.66 5.37 -14.84
CA ALA A 48 7.71 5.26 -13.84
C ALA A 48 7.39 4.13 -12.85
N HIS A 49 8.45 3.47 -12.38
CA HIS A 49 8.44 2.44 -11.36
C HIS A 49 9.39 2.82 -10.23
N PHE A 50 8.84 3.09 -9.05
CA PHE A 50 9.62 3.39 -7.84
C PHE A 50 9.85 2.10 -7.06
N ARG A 51 11.07 1.58 -7.11
CA ARG A 51 11.44 0.28 -6.53
C ARG A 51 11.61 0.33 -5.00
N ARG A 52 11.75 1.51 -4.43
CA ARG A 52 11.93 1.77 -3.00
C ARG A 52 10.76 2.59 -2.44
N ALA A 53 9.54 2.04 -2.61
CA ALA A 53 8.32 2.65 -2.09
C ALA A 53 7.85 1.91 -0.83
N TYR A 54 7.43 2.65 0.20
CA TYR A 54 7.11 2.08 1.50
C TYR A 54 5.83 2.65 2.10
N SER A 55 5.12 1.79 2.85
CA SER A 55 4.11 2.20 3.80
C SER A 55 4.80 2.63 5.09
N GLU A 56 4.64 3.87 5.50
CA GLU A 56 5.27 4.43 6.70
C GLU A 56 4.68 3.87 8.00
N CYS A 57 3.44 3.35 7.92
CA CYS A 57 2.84 2.57 9.00
C CYS A 57 2.10 1.38 8.38
N PRO A 58 2.79 0.23 8.20
CA PRO A 58 2.32 -0.88 7.37
C PRO A 58 1.13 -1.62 7.97
N SER A 59 -0.02 -0.93 8.01
CA SER A 59 -1.35 -1.48 8.33
C SER A 59 -2.45 -0.58 7.75
N CYS A 60 -3.61 -1.16 7.42
CA CYS A 60 -4.62 -0.55 6.54
C CYS A 60 -5.06 0.86 6.97
N VAL A 61 -5.53 1.05 8.22
CA VAL A 61 -6.14 2.33 8.63
C VAL A 61 -5.12 3.46 8.68
N PRO A 62 -3.95 3.34 9.35
CA PRO A 62 -2.96 4.41 9.36
C PRO A 62 -2.39 4.68 7.96
N ALA A 63 -2.10 3.64 7.17
CA ALA A 63 -1.59 3.80 5.80
C ALA A 63 -2.56 4.58 4.90
N ARG A 64 -3.87 4.31 5.00
CA ARG A 64 -4.90 5.04 4.24
C ARG A 64 -5.07 6.48 4.73
N ARG A 65 -4.92 6.75 6.03
CA ARG A 65 -4.84 8.13 6.54
C ARG A 65 -3.64 8.85 5.95
N THR A 66 -2.45 8.23 5.96
CA THR A 66 -1.23 8.76 5.33
C THR A 66 -1.47 9.10 3.86
N LEU A 67 -2.00 8.16 3.09
CA LEU A 67 -2.23 8.32 1.65
C LEU A 67 -3.21 9.47 1.33
N PHE A 68 -4.35 9.54 2.04
CA PHE A 68 -5.37 10.54 1.75
C PHE A 68 -5.11 11.92 2.33
N SER A 69 -4.25 12.06 3.36
CA SER A 69 -3.87 13.37 3.92
C SER A 69 -2.50 13.86 3.46
N GLY A 70 -1.66 12.99 2.88
CA GLY A 70 -0.27 13.31 2.59
C GLY A 70 0.58 13.55 3.84
N GLN A 71 0.12 13.11 5.01
CA GLN A 71 0.79 13.29 6.30
C GLN A 71 1.48 12.03 6.76
N ALA A 72 2.67 12.16 7.35
CA ALA A 72 3.35 11.06 8.03
C ALA A 72 2.50 10.55 9.22
N PRO A 73 2.66 9.28 9.65
CA PRO A 73 1.85 8.67 10.71
C PRO A 73 1.83 9.47 12.03
N ASP A 74 2.96 10.01 12.45
CA ASP A 74 3.06 10.83 13.66
C ASP A 74 2.32 12.16 13.56
N ARG A 75 2.11 12.68 12.33
CA ARG A 75 1.41 13.94 12.08
C ARG A 75 -0.10 13.77 12.11
N HIS A 76 -0.64 12.74 11.45
CA HIS A 76 -2.08 12.43 11.58
C HIS A 76 -2.41 11.66 12.86
N GLY A 77 -1.40 11.32 13.66
CA GLY A 77 -1.50 10.79 15.01
C GLY A 77 -1.79 9.31 15.16
N MET A 78 -2.00 8.55 14.08
CA MET A 78 -2.24 7.10 14.15
C MET A 78 -0.99 6.34 13.69
N VAL A 79 -0.28 5.77 14.64
CA VAL A 79 0.99 5.05 14.44
C VAL A 79 0.88 3.55 14.71
N GLY A 80 -0.33 3.03 14.63
CA GLY A 80 -0.65 1.61 14.76
C GLY A 80 -2.10 1.33 14.40
N MET A 81 -2.46 0.06 14.27
CA MET A 81 -3.79 -0.36 13.85
C MET A 81 -4.82 -0.15 14.96
N ARG A 82 -5.70 0.82 14.81
CA ARG A 82 -6.82 1.06 15.73
C ARG A 82 -8.11 1.29 14.97
N MET A 83 -9.06 0.37 15.18
CA MET A 83 -10.37 0.42 14.55
C MET A 83 -11.30 1.42 15.23
N GLY A 84 -12.25 1.98 14.46
CA GLY A 84 -13.34 2.79 15.01
C GLY A 84 -12.96 4.19 15.49
N VAL A 85 -11.71 4.62 15.29
CA VAL A 85 -11.29 5.98 15.67
C VAL A 85 -11.76 6.97 14.61
N PRO A 86 -12.61 7.95 14.96
CA PRO A 86 -13.01 9.00 14.04
C PRO A 86 -11.80 9.74 13.49
N TRP A 87 -11.90 10.17 12.22
CA TRP A 87 -10.87 10.94 11.57
C TRP A 87 -11.43 12.25 11.05
N GLU A 88 -11.06 13.31 11.70
CA GLU A 88 -11.29 14.69 11.28
C GLU A 88 -10.00 15.25 10.71
N VAL A 89 -10.06 15.69 9.47
CA VAL A 89 -8.90 16.24 8.77
C VAL A 89 -9.40 17.34 7.81
N PRO A 90 -8.80 18.52 7.82
CA PRO A 90 -9.26 19.66 7.02
C PRO A 90 -8.97 19.46 5.52
N HIS A 91 -7.91 18.73 5.20
CA HIS A 91 -7.42 18.54 3.85
C HIS A 91 -7.27 17.04 3.54
N THR A 92 -7.97 16.60 2.51
CA THR A 92 -7.86 15.24 1.95
C THR A 92 -7.62 15.33 0.46
N LEU A 93 -6.92 14.37 -0.11
CA LEU A 93 -6.71 14.29 -1.56
C LEU A 93 -8.00 14.46 -2.37
N PRO A 94 -9.09 13.68 -2.14
CA PRO A 94 -10.34 13.88 -2.87
C PRO A 94 -10.97 15.25 -2.60
N GLY A 95 -10.86 15.78 -1.37
CA GLY A 95 -11.41 17.08 -1.00
C GLY A 95 -10.71 18.24 -1.73
N GLU A 96 -9.39 18.22 -1.86
CA GLU A 96 -8.66 19.24 -2.61
C GLU A 96 -8.97 19.15 -4.11
N LEU A 97 -9.04 17.94 -4.67
CA LEU A 97 -9.39 17.74 -6.07
C LEU A 97 -10.86 18.17 -6.36
N ALA A 98 -11.80 17.87 -5.45
CA ALA A 98 -13.19 18.32 -5.57
C ALA A 98 -13.29 19.84 -5.56
N ARG A 99 -12.58 20.53 -4.65
CA ARG A 99 -12.49 22.01 -4.63
C ARG A 99 -11.90 22.59 -5.92
N ALA A 100 -11.02 21.84 -6.57
CA ALA A 100 -10.42 22.21 -7.85
C ALA A 100 -11.31 21.85 -9.06
N GLY A 101 -12.54 21.36 -8.86
CA GLY A 101 -13.49 21.06 -9.91
C GLY A 101 -13.41 19.66 -10.51
N TYR A 102 -12.74 18.72 -9.85
CA TYR A 102 -12.78 17.32 -10.24
C TYR A 102 -14.06 16.63 -9.75
N GLN A 103 -14.66 15.79 -10.58
CA GLN A 103 -15.63 14.81 -10.10
C GLN A 103 -14.88 13.71 -9.38
N THR A 104 -15.21 13.44 -8.12
CA THR A 104 -14.46 12.51 -7.28
C THR A 104 -15.31 11.31 -6.91
N GLU A 105 -14.85 10.12 -7.26
CA GLU A 105 -15.55 8.84 -7.03
C GLU A 105 -14.64 7.88 -6.29
N MET A 106 -15.20 7.23 -5.28
CA MET A 106 -14.56 6.14 -4.53
C MET A 106 -15.28 4.82 -4.82
N VAL A 107 -14.54 3.82 -5.24
CA VAL A 107 -15.04 2.46 -5.44
C VAL A 107 -14.18 1.47 -4.67
N GLY A 108 -14.79 0.64 -3.82
CA GLY A 108 -14.11 -0.44 -3.10
C GLY A 108 -13.82 -0.12 -1.64
N LYS A 109 -12.65 -0.52 -1.14
CA LYS A 109 -12.27 -0.41 0.29
C LYS A 109 -11.74 0.99 0.62
N LEU A 110 -12.46 1.71 1.48
CA LEU A 110 -12.04 3.01 2.03
C LEU A 110 -11.33 2.85 3.39
N HIS A 111 -11.90 2.06 4.28
CA HIS A 111 -11.40 1.68 5.60
C HIS A 111 -11.07 2.87 6.52
N LEU A 112 -11.80 3.95 6.40
CA LEU A 112 -11.76 5.11 7.29
C LEU A 112 -12.99 5.14 8.21
N HIS A 113 -12.94 5.90 9.28
CA HIS A 113 -14.05 6.01 10.23
C HIS A 113 -14.37 7.49 10.52
N PRO A 114 -15.66 7.89 10.51
CA PRO A 114 -16.88 7.12 10.16
C PRO A 114 -16.90 6.64 8.69
N ARG A 115 -17.42 5.42 8.44
CA ARG A 115 -17.32 4.75 7.13
C ARG A 115 -17.99 5.47 5.99
N ARG A 116 -19.20 5.95 6.16
CA ARG A 116 -19.99 6.64 5.13
C ARG A 116 -19.70 8.14 5.05
N LYS A 117 -18.76 8.67 5.82
CA LYS A 117 -18.28 10.04 5.67
C LYS A 117 -17.58 10.17 4.31
N LEU A 118 -17.90 11.20 3.56
CA LEU A 118 -17.44 11.36 2.17
C LEU A 118 -15.94 11.66 2.04
N TYR A 119 -15.32 12.24 3.05
CA TYR A 119 -13.89 12.63 3.04
C TYR A 119 -13.47 13.46 1.83
N GLY A 120 -14.43 14.15 1.19
CA GLY A 120 -14.22 14.96 -0.01
C GLY A 120 -14.55 14.24 -1.33
N PHE A 121 -14.92 12.97 -1.32
CA PHE A 121 -15.52 12.32 -2.47
C PHE A 121 -16.96 12.83 -2.69
N HIS A 122 -17.38 12.91 -3.92
CA HIS A 122 -18.79 13.18 -4.25
C HIS A 122 -19.64 11.94 -4.03
N HIS A 123 -19.11 10.75 -4.35
CA HIS A 123 -19.81 9.47 -4.17
C HIS A 123 -18.89 8.40 -3.61
N LEU A 124 -19.49 7.47 -2.86
CA LEU A 124 -18.83 6.29 -2.29
C LEU A 124 -19.60 5.04 -2.70
N ARG A 125 -18.92 4.09 -3.32
CA ARG A 125 -19.40 2.72 -3.59
C ARG A 125 -18.52 1.77 -2.78
N LEU A 126 -18.93 1.46 -1.56
CA LEU A 126 -18.04 0.83 -0.57
C LEU A 126 -18.09 -0.69 -0.62
N ALA A 127 -16.91 -1.29 -0.46
CA ALA A 127 -16.72 -2.72 -0.23
C ALA A 127 -15.69 -2.93 0.90
N GLU A 128 -16.18 -3.04 2.14
CA GLU A 128 -15.39 -2.98 3.38
C GLU A 128 -15.06 -4.38 3.98
N GLY A 129 -15.07 -5.41 3.18
CA GLY A 129 -14.94 -6.80 3.62
C GLY A 129 -16.30 -7.49 3.77
N THR A 130 -16.29 -8.83 3.77
CA THR A 130 -17.49 -9.64 3.65
C THR A 130 -18.27 -9.85 4.95
N ASN A 131 -17.67 -9.61 6.11
CA ASN A 131 -18.29 -9.82 7.42
C ASN A 131 -19.05 -8.59 7.96
N ARG A 132 -19.26 -7.57 7.13
CA ARG A 132 -19.92 -6.34 7.54
C ARG A 132 -21.33 -6.27 6.95
N GLY A 133 -22.25 -5.72 7.73
CA GLY A 133 -23.65 -5.59 7.30
C GLY A 133 -23.83 -4.73 6.04
N ASP A 134 -24.94 -4.86 5.37
CA ASP A 134 -25.25 -4.18 4.09
C ASP A 134 -25.22 -2.66 4.16
N GLN A 135 -25.55 -2.08 5.31
CA GLN A 135 -25.61 -0.62 5.50
C GLN A 135 -24.26 0.07 5.23
N ASP A 136 -23.16 -0.66 5.46
CA ASP A 136 -21.80 -0.14 5.30
C ASP A 136 -21.04 -0.79 4.12
N ASN A 137 -21.72 -1.62 3.30
CA ASN A 137 -21.05 -2.43 2.26
C ASN A 137 -21.95 -2.62 1.04
N ASP A 138 -21.73 -1.79 0.02
CA ASP A 138 -22.54 -1.81 -1.20
C ASP A 138 -22.32 -3.08 -2.03
N TYR A 139 -21.08 -3.65 -2.00
CA TYR A 139 -20.78 -4.92 -2.64
C TYR A 139 -21.62 -6.06 -2.04
N VAL A 140 -21.68 -6.14 -0.73
CA VAL A 140 -22.47 -7.17 -0.05
C VAL A 140 -23.96 -7.00 -0.34
N ALA A 141 -24.45 -5.76 -0.30
CA ALA A 141 -25.84 -5.46 -0.65
C ALA A 141 -26.16 -5.81 -2.13
N TRP A 142 -25.20 -5.57 -3.04
CA TRP A 142 -25.32 -5.97 -4.44
C TRP A 142 -25.30 -7.49 -4.59
N LEU A 143 -24.36 -8.19 -3.92
CA LEU A 143 -24.19 -9.65 -4.01
C LEU A 143 -25.45 -10.40 -3.57
N ARG A 144 -26.11 -9.94 -2.49
CA ARG A 144 -27.40 -10.51 -2.03
C ARG A 144 -28.53 -10.40 -3.07
N ARG A 145 -28.49 -9.41 -3.93
CA ARG A 145 -29.48 -9.26 -5.02
C ARG A 145 -29.20 -10.15 -6.23
N GLN A 146 -28.00 -10.75 -6.29
CA GLN A 146 -27.68 -11.72 -7.34
C GLN A 146 -28.28 -13.08 -6.94
N GLY A 147 -29.26 -13.55 -7.70
CA GLY A 147 -29.93 -14.81 -7.41
C GLY A 147 -28.95 -15.98 -7.29
N GLY A 148 -29.08 -16.79 -6.24
CA GLY A 148 -28.22 -17.93 -5.97
C GLY A 148 -27.00 -17.66 -5.06
N ALA A 149 -26.87 -16.45 -4.51
CA ALA A 149 -25.85 -16.10 -3.55
C ALA A 149 -26.43 -15.67 -2.18
N PRO A 150 -27.49 -16.31 -1.62
CA PRO A 150 -28.07 -15.88 -0.35
C PRO A 150 -27.06 -15.95 0.80
N ASP A 151 -26.11 -16.89 0.74
CA ASP A 151 -25.08 -17.13 1.76
C ASP A 151 -23.70 -16.56 1.36
N ALA A 152 -23.66 -15.69 0.37
CA ALA A 152 -22.41 -15.11 -0.10
C ALA A 152 -21.72 -14.23 0.97
N LEU A 153 -22.48 -13.75 1.97
CA LEU A 153 -21.93 -13.11 3.18
C LEU A 153 -21.26 -14.09 4.11
N GLU A 154 -21.82 -15.29 4.22
CA GLU A 154 -21.23 -16.41 4.93
C GLU A 154 -20.08 -17.00 4.12
N ALA A 155 -19.95 -16.60 2.86
CA ALA A 155 -18.97 -17.14 1.96
C ALA A 155 -17.52 -16.85 2.39
N GLY A 156 -17.23 -15.72 2.97
CA GLY A 156 -15.94 -15.50 3.62
C GLY A 156 -15.78 -16.34 4.89
N VAL A 157 -16.89 -16.63 5.58
CA VAL A 157 -16.95 -17.45 6.78
C VAL A 157 -17.27 -18.89 6.42
N GLY A 158 -18.15 -19.13 5.47
CA GLY A 158 -18.59 -20.46 5.00
C GLY A 158 -17.49 -21.32 4.39
N HIS A 159 -16.39 -20.69 3.93
CA HIS A 159 -15.18 -21.40 3.53
C HIS A 159 -14.35 -21.94 4.71
N GLY A 160 -14.63 -21.54 5.95
CA GLY A 160 -13.72 -21.79 7.06
C GLY A 160 -12.36 -21.11 6.88
N VAL A 161 -12.31 -20.03 6.10
CA VAL A 161 -11.09 -19.23 5.85
C VAL A 161 -11.26 -17.92 6.57
N SER A 162 -10.36 -17.64 7.51
CA SER A 162 -10.36 -16.37 8.23
C SER A 162 -10.03 -15.21 7.30
N GLN A 163 -10.56 -14.01 7.61
CA GLN A 163 -10.23 -12.76 6.93
C GLN A 163 -8.79 -12.29 7.14
N ASN A 164 -8.04 -12.94 8.02
CA ASN A 164 -6.62 -12.65 8.25
C ASN A 164 -5.76 -13.91 8.21
N GLY A 165 -6.34 -15.04 7.81
CA GLY A 165 -5.65 -16.32 7.83
C GLY A 165 -4.80 -16.57 6.59
N TRP A 166 -3.87 -17.51 6.72
CA TRP A 166 -2.98 -17.98 5.65
C TRP A 166 -3.59 -19.12 4.81
N VAL A 167 -4.84 -19.52 5.04
CA VAL A 167 -5.47 -20.63 4.31
C VAL A 167 -5.89 -20.18 2.92
N GLY A 168 -5.27 -20.76 1.89
CA GLY A 168 -5.60 -20.53 0.48
C GLY A 168 -6.53 -21.60 -0.10
N ARG A 169 -7.61 -21.17 -0.79
CA ARG A 169 -8.57 -22.04 -1.49
C ARG A 169 -9.14 -21.32 -2.71
N PRO A 170 -9.58 -22.06 -3.76
CA PRO A 170 -10.35 -21.42 -4.82
C PRO A 170 -11.70 -20.91 -4.28
N SER A 171 -12.14 -19.76 -4.82
CA SER A 171 -13.48 -19.22 -4.54
C SER A 171 -14.56 -20.18 -5.02
N HIS A 172 -15.68 -20.26 -4.29
CA HIS A 172 -16.89 -20.94 -4.73
C HIS A 172 -17.80 -20.01 -5.54
N LEU A 173 -17.56 -18.69 -5.48
CA LEU A 173 -18.30 -17.74 -6.28
C LEU A 173 -17.78 -17.72 -7.73
N PRO A 174 -18.66 -17.55 -8.72
CA PRO A 174 -18.24 -17.20 -10.06
C PRO A 174 -17.37 -15.93 -10.06
N GLU A 175 -16.43 -15.83 -10.97
CA GLU A 175 -15.53 -14.66 -11.11
C GLU A 175 -16.32 -13.35 -11.22
N THR A 176 -17.44 -13.35 -11.98
CA THR A 176 -18.32 -12.19 -12.16
C THR A 176 -19.01 -11.71 -10.89
N LEU A 177 -18.99 -12.50 -9.83
CA LEU A 177 -19.48 -12.14 -8.49
C LEU A 177 -18.35 -11.79 -7.52
N SER A 178 -17.09 -11.85 -7.95
CA SER A 178 -15.95 -11.49 -7.11
C SER A 178 -15.93 -9.99 -6.79
N HIS A 179 -15.28 -9.66 -5.68
CA HIS A 179 -15.11 -8.27 -5.25
C HIS A 179 -14.36 -7.44 -6.30
N SER A 180 -13.24 -7.94 -6.84
CA SER A 180 -12.44 -7.20 -7.83
C SER A 180 -13.22 -6.94 -9.12
N PHE A 181 -14.00 -7.93 -9.60
CA PHE A 181 -14.88 -7.73 -10.75
C PHE A 181 -15.94 -6.67 -10.50
N TRP A 182 -16.55 -6.68 -9.30
CA TRP A 182 -17.55 -5.68 -8.91
C TRP A 182 -16.93 -4.28 -8.87
N CYS A 183 -15.76 -4.12 -8.24
CA CYS A 183 -15.07 -2.83 -8.16
C CYS A 183 -14.87 -2.21 -9.54
N VAL A 184 -14.32 -2.97 -10.49
CA VAL A 184 -14.12 -2.45 -11.85
C VAL A 184 -15.45 -2.19 -12.54
N SER A 185 -16.46 -3.05 -12.38
CA SER A 185 -17.78 -2.82 -12.96
C SER A 185 -18.43 -1.53 -12.45
N GLN A 186 -18.28 -1.20 -11.17
CA GLN A 186 -18.75 0.08 -10.61
C GLN A 186 -17.93 1.29 -11.12
N ALA A 187 -16.62 1.12 -11.30
CA ALA A 187 -15.77 2.14 -11.90
C ALA A 187 -16.18 2.43 -13.36
N LEU A 188 -16.48 1.40 -14.15
CA LEU A 188 -16.97 1.56 -15.51
C LEU A 188 -18.34 2.25 -15.56
N ASP A 189 -19.24 1.92 -14.63
CA ASP A 189 -20.55 2.59 -14.51
C ASP A 189 -20.37 4.09 -14.22
N PHE A 190 -19.48 4.47 -13.32
CA PHE A 190 -19.13 5.88 -13.08
C PHE A 190 -18.60 6.54 -14.35
N LEU A 191 -17.63 5.95 -15.04
CA LEU A 191 -17.02 6.50 -16.25
C LEU A 191 -18.05 6.74 -17.38
N GLN A 192 -19.08 5.91 -17.47
CA GLN A 192 -20.17 6.07 -18.45
C GLN A 192 -21.16 7.18 -18.08
N LYS A 193 -21.37 7.42 -16.78
CA LYS A 193 -22.41 8.34 -16.26
C LYS A 193 -21.88 9.70 -15.81
N ARG A 194 -20.56 9.86 -15.72
CA ARG A 194 -19.92 11.11 -15.29
C ARG A 194 -20.28 12.28 -16.25
N ASP A 195 -20.19 13.50 -15.75
CA ASP A 195 -20.19 14.68 -16.60
C ASP A 195 -18.93 14.67 -17.49
N PRO A 196 -19.06 14.68 -18.82
CA PRO A 196 -17.93 14.63 -19.74
C PRO A 196 -17.16 15.96 -19.85
N THR A 197 -17.70 17.06 -19.28
CA THR A 197 -17.14 18.41 -19.46
C THR A 197 -16.03 18.75 -18.47
N GLY A 198 -15.89 17.98 -17.37
CA GLY A 198 -14.88 18.19 -16.34
C GLY A 198 -13.95 16.98 -16.15
N PRO A 199 -12.78 17.20 -15.53
CA PRO A 199 -11.89 16.12 -15.17
C PRO A 199 -12.47 15.30 -14.02
N PHE A 200 -12.00 14.05 -13.88
CA PHE A 200 -12.41 13.18 -12.78
C PHE A 200 -11.20 12.67 -11.97
N PHE A 201 -11.44 12.39 -10.70
CA PHE A 201 -10.61 11.60 -9.83
C PHE A 201 -11.38 10.33 -9.44
N LEU A 202 -10.91 9.21 -9.92
CA LEU A 202 -11.45 7.89 -9.61
C LEU A 202 -10.47 7.10 -8.76
N ASN A 203 -10.88 6.77 -7.53
CA ASN A 203 -10.13 5.82 -6.70
C ASN A 203 -10.78 4.44 -6.77
N VAL A 204 -10.06 3.47 -7.35
CA VAL A 204 -10.46 2.05 -7.35
C VAL A 204 -9.60 1.32 -6.35
N SER A 205 -10.23 0.86 -5.26
CA SER A 205 -9.52 0.26 -4.12
C SER A 205 -9.98 -1.18 -3.89
N PHE A 206 -9.11 -2.12 -4.25
CA PHE A 206 -9.35 -3.55 -4.09
C PHE A 206 -9.09 -3.99 -2.65
N ILE A 207 -9.85 -4.99 -2.17
CA ILE A 207 -9.51 -5.72 -0.94
C ILE A 207 -8.37 -6.70 -1.22
N GLU A 208 -8.38 -7.33 -2.39
CA GLU A 208 -7.37 -8.29 -2.78
C GLU A 208 -5.99 -7.62 -2.99
N PRO A 209 -4.91 -8.34 -2.66
CA PRO A 209 -4.82 -9.74 -2.21
C PRO A 209 -4.92 -9.96 -0.69
N HIS A 210 -5.48 -9.01 0.11
CA HIS A 210 -5.76 -9.24 1.53
C HIS A 210 -6.64 -10.49 1.73
N PRO A 211 -6.39 -11.35 2.74
CA PRO A 211 -7.28 -12.48 3.05
C PRO A 211 -8.76 -12.08 3.21
N PRO A 212 -9.69 -12.98 2.88
CA PRO A 212 -9.52 -14.40 2.65
C PRO A 212 -8.84 -14.71 1.32
N LEU A 213 -7.88 -15.64 1.31
CA LEU A 213 -7.14 -16.00 0.12
C LEU A 213 -7.96 -16.94 -0.77
N THR A 214 -8.96 -16.38 -1.46
CA THR A 214 -9.95 -17.12 -2.25
C THR A 214 -10.06 -16.57 -3.68
N PRO A 215 -9.03 -16.74 -4.52
CA PRO A 215 -9.10 -16.34 -5.92
C PRO A 215 -10.12 -17.17 -6.70
N PRO A 216 -10.64 -16.68 -7.83
CA PRO A 216 -11.37 -17.51 -8.76
C PRO A 216 -10.52 -18.73 -9.18
N ARG A 217 -11.21 -19.88 -9.40
CA ARG A 217 -10.54 -21.18 -9.57
C ARG A 217 -9.47 -21.20 -10.65
N PHE A 218 -9.71 -20.55 -11.79
CA PHE A 218 -8.74 -20.48 -12.87
C PHE A 218 -7.38 -19.91 -12.41
N TYR A 219 -7.39 -18.83 -11.63
CA TYR A 219 -6.18 -18.19 -11.13
C TYR A 219 -5.50 -19.02 -10.03
N TYR A 220 -6.27 -19.71 -9.19
CA TYR A 220 -5.71 -20.62 -8.19
C TYR A 220 -4.98 -21.78 -8.85
N ASP A 221 -5.66 -22.50 -9.76
CA ASP A 221 -5.13 -23.69 -10.42
C ASP A 221 -3.87 -23.34 -11.23
N ARG A 222 -3.84 -22.17 -11.91
CA ARG A 222 -2.67 -21.68 -12.64
C ARG A 222 -1.40 -21.68 -11.80
N TYR A 223 -1.46 -21.19 -10.56
CA TYR A 223 -0.29 -21.12 -9.70
C TYR A 223 -0.03 -22.43 -8.95
N MET A 224 -1.04 -23.25 -8.76
CA MET A 224 -0.84 -24.61 -8.20
C MET A 224 -0.05 -25.52 -9.14
N ASP A 225 -0.02 -25.24 -10.44
CA ASP A 225 0.74 -26.01 -11.44
C ASP A 225 2.21 -25.54 -11.58
N LEU A 226 2.61 -24.50 -10.86
CA LEU A 226 3.95 -23.91 -10.92
C LEU A 226 4.81 -24.29 -9.71
N ASP A 227 6.12 -24.25 -9.87
CA ASP A 227 7.06 -24.31 -8.74
C ASP A 227 7.19 -22.91 -8.12
N LEU A 228 6.52 -22.74 -6.98
CA LEU A 228 6.42 -21.44 -6.31
C LEU A 228 7.65 -21.19 -5.44
N PRO A 229 8.11 -19.92 -5.33
CA PRO A 229 9.20 -19.57 -4.42
C PRO A 229 8.89 -19.99 -2.98
N GLU A 230 9.87 -20.53 -2.28
CA GLU A 230 9.78 -20.80 -0.84
C GLU A 230 9.90 -19.50 -0.03
N PRO A 231 9.41 -19.47 1.22
CA PRO A 231 9.64 -18.32 2.11
C PRO A 231 11.13 -18.03 2.31
N VAL A 232 11.45 -16.76 2.40
CA VAL A 232 12.81 -16.31 2.71
C VAL A 232 13.00 -16.33 4.22
N ILE A 233 14.05 -17.01 4.69
CA ILE A 233 14.40 -17.04 6.12
C ILE A 233 15.79 -16.41 6.28
N GLY A 234 15.85 -15.32 7.05
CA GLY A 234 17.11 -14.65 7.40
C GLY A 234 17.87 -15.35 8.51
N ASP A 235 19.20 -15.15 8.56
CA ASP A 235 20.08 -15.70 9.60
C ASP A 235 19.81 -15.13 11.01
N TRP A 236 19.05 -14.06 11.08
CA TRP A 236 18.61 -13.37 12.28
C TRP A 236 17.22 -13.83 12.77
N ALA A 237 16.46 -14.52 11.91
CA ALA A 237 15.13 -15.02 12.27
C ALA A 237 15.24 -16.09 13.36
N PRO A 238 14.31 -16.11 14.33
CA PRO A 238 14.33 -17.14 15.37
C PRO A 238 13.96 -18.50 14.78
N ASP A 239 14.55 -19.56 15.33
CA ASP A 239 14.14 -20.93 15.02
C ASP A 239 12.68 -21.16 15.43
N VAL A 240 11.89 -21.61 14.48
CA VAL A 240 10.47 -21.96 14.71
C VAL A 240 10.28 -23.44 14.43
N PRO A 241 9.93 -24.23 15.45
CA PRO A 241 9.66 -25.66 15.24
C PRO A 241 8.55 -25.88 14.19
N PRO A 242 8.66 -26.91 13.34
CA PRO A 242 7.61 -27.29 12.42
C PRO A 242 6.27 -27.44 13.13
N GLY A 243 5.21 -26.90 12.53
CA GLY A 243 3.84 -26.96 13.07
C GLY A 243 3.55 -25.97 14.21
N LYS A 244 4.49 -25.11 14.59
CA LYS A 244 4.17 -24.01 15.52
C LYS A 244 3.28 -22.99 14.80
N GLY A 245 2.27 -22.49 15.50
CA GLY A 245 1.36 -21.46 14.99
C GLY A 245 0.33 -22.03 14.00
N GLN A 246 -0.22 -23.21 14.24
CA GLN A 246 -1.21 -23.85 13.37
C GLN A 246 -2.60 -23.19 13.38
N ASP A 247 -2.85 -22.24 14.28
CA ASP A 247 -4.06 -21.43 14.19
C ASP A 247 -4.03 -20.63 12.89
N ILE A 248 -5.13 -20.73 12.14
CA ILE A 248 -5.24 -20.09 10.80
C ILE A 248 -5.02 -18.58 10.82
N ASP A 249 -5.12 -17.95 11.99
CA ASP A 249 -4.88 -16.53 12.23
C ASP A 249 -3.50 -16.24 12.84
N SER A 250 -2.62 -17.22 12.94
CA SER A 250 -1.27 -17.01 13.46
C SER A 250 -0.48 -16.05 12.58
N TRP A 251 0.20 -15.10 13.20
CA TRP A 251 1.10 -14.15 12.54
C TRP A 251 2.56 -14.63 12.52
N PHE A 252 2.88 -15.65 13.32
CA PHE A 252 4.19 -16.26 13.44
C PHE A 252 4.06 -17.77 13.37
N VAL A 253 4.50 -18.39 12.27
CA VAL A 253 4.19 -19.79 11.94
C VAL A 253 5.24 -20.39 11.01
N ASN A 254 5.49 -21.68 11.20
CA ASN A 254 6.25 -22.52 10.28
C ASN A 254 5.32 -23.57 9.67
N LEU A 255 4.79 -23.27 8.47
CA LEU A 255 3.89 -24.15 7.74
C LEU A 255 4.66 -25.23 6.99
N ASP A 256 4.03 -26.39 6.81
CA ASP A 256 4.54 -27.38 5.87
C ASP A 256 4.52 -26.86 4.41
N ARG A 257 5.34 -27.48 3.56
CA ARG A 257 5.55 -27.03 2.17
C ARG A 257 4.24 -26.99 1.36
N GLU A 258 3.37 -27.96 1.52
CA GLU A 258 2.13 -28.04 0.73
C GLU A 258 1.13 -26.96 1.17
N THR A 259 0.99 -26.73 2.46
CA THR A 259 0.15 -25.66 3.01
C THR A 259 0.67 -24.29 2.58
N MET A 260 1.99 -24.05 2.63
CA MET A 260 2.61 -22.82 2.14
C MET A 260 2.39 -22.62 0.64
N ARG A 261 2.54 -23.69 -0.17
CA ARG A 261 2.30 -23.65 -1.60
C ARG A 261 0.86 -23.23 -1.93
N ARG A 262 -0.13 -23.79 -1.23
CA ARG A 262 -1.55 -23.41 -1.38
C ARG A 262 -1.81 -21.95 -1.00
N CYS A 263 -1.19 -21.49 0.08
CA CYS A 263 -1.28 -20.11 0.51
C CYS A 263 -0.74 -19.15 -0.57
N ARG A 264 0.49 -19.40 -1.05
CA ARG A 264 1.14 -18.57 -2.08
C ARG A 264 0.42 -18.64 -3.42
N ALA A 265 -0.05 -19.80 -3.85
CA ALA A 265 -0.84 -19.96 -5.06
C ALA A 265 -2.12 -19.11 -5.00
N ALA A 266 -2.81 -19.11 -3.87
CA ALA A 266 -4.00 -18.30 -3.67
C ALA A 266 -3.68 -16.80 -3.68
N TYR A 267 -2.62 -16.38 -3.01
CA TYR A 267 -2.18 -14.99 -2.97
C TYR A 267 -1.80 -14.45 -4.36
N TYR A 268 -1.00 -15.21 -5.11
CA TYR A 268 -0.63 -14.85 -6.49
C TYR A 268 -1.84 -14.90 -7.44
N GLY A 269 -2.75 -15.85 -7.22
CA GLY A 269 -4.00 -15.94 -7.97
C GLY A 269 -4.89 -14.70 -7.79
N LEU A 270 -4.98 -14.16 -6.58
CA LEU A 270 -5.70 -12.90 -6.31
C LEU A 270 -5.04 -11.73 -7.02
N MET A 271 -3.71 -11.63 -6.98
CA MET A 271 -2.97 -10.56 -7.66
C MET A 271 -3.17 -10.59 -9.18
N ASN A 272 -3.05 -11.77 -9.78
CA ASN A 272 -3.25 -11.91 -11.22
C ASN A 272 -4.69 -11.56 -11.63
N HIS A 273 -5.68 -11.97 -10.83
CA HIS A 273 -7.07 -11.60 -11.07
C HIS A 273 -7.28 -10.07 -10.97
N VAL A 274 -6.68 -9.39 -9.98
CA VAL A 274 -6.74 -7.92 -9.88
C VAL A 274 -6.08 -7.26 -11.09
N ASP A 275 -4.92 -7.76 -11.54
CA ASP A 275 -4.24 -7.24 -12.72
C ASP A 275 -5.12 -7.34 -13.98
N ASP A 276 -5.82 -8.48 -14.18
CA ASP A 276 -6.76 -8.65 -15.28
C ASP A 276 -7.95 -7.69 -15.18
N GLN A 277 -8.45 -7.43 -13.98
CA GLN A 277 -9.51 -6.42 -13.78
C GLN A 277 -9.01 -4.99 -14.05
N ILE A 278 -7.75 -4.67 -13.70
CA ILE A 278 -7.10 -3.41 -14.09
C ILE A 278 -7.01 -3.31 -15.61
N GLY A 279 -6.71 -4.41 -16.31
CA GLY A 279 -6.75 -4.49 -17.76
C GLY A 279 -8.11 -4.09 -18.35
N ARG A 280 -9.22 -4.59 -17.79
CA ARG A 280 -10.58 -4.20 -18.18
C ARG A 280 -10.83 -2.69 -18.02
N LEU A 281 -10.35 -2.09 -16.94
CA LEU A 281 -10.49 -0.64 -16.72
C LEU A 281 -9.68 0.16 -17.75
N ILE A 282 -8.44 -0.24 -17.99
CA ILE A 282 -7.54 0.40 -18.95
C ILE A 282 -8.14 0.33 -20.37
N ASP A 283 -8.67 -0.83 -20.77
CA ASP A 283 -9.25 -1.03 -22.10
C ASP A 283 -10.51 -0.19 -22.28
N HIS A 284 -11.36 -0.08 -21.27
CA HIS A 284 -12.51 0.83 -21.32
C HIS A 284 -12.08 2.29 -21.52
N LEU A 285 -11.04 2.75 -20.81
CA LEU A 285 -10.53 4.12 -20.96
C LEU A 285 -9.90 4.34 -22.36
N LYS A 286 -9.25 3.32 -22.94
CA LYS A 286 -8.77 3.38 -24.34
C LYS A 286 -9.91 3.52 -25.34
N VAL A 287 -10.92 2.64 -25.26
CA VAL A 287 -12.09 2.65 -26.15
C VAL A 287 -12.88 3.95 -26.02
N SER A 288 -12.97 4.51 -24.81
CA SER A 288 -13.65 5.79 -24.55
C SER A 288 -12.81 7.02 -24.93
N GLY A 289 -11.58 6.86 -25.42
CA GLY A 289 -10.68 7.96 -25.77
C GLY A 289 -10.10 8.72 -24.57
N LEU A 290 -10.30 8.24 -23.34
CA LEU A 290 -9.89 8.90 -22.10
C LEU A 290 -8.44 8.56 -21.67
N PHE A 291 -7.91 7.42 -22.13
CA PHE A 291 -6.63 6.90 -21.70
C PHE A 291 -5.44 7.86 -21.89
N ALA A 292 -5.43 8.57 -23.04
CA ALA A 292 -4.34 9.49 -23.38
C ALA A 292 -4.23 10.69 -22.41
N ASP A 293 -5.36 11.11 -21.83
CA ASP A 293 -5.45 12.24 -20.90
C ASP A 293 -5.63 11.81 -19.44
N THR A 294 -5.36 10.53 -19.13
CA THR A 294 -5.50 10.00 -17.76
C THR A 294 -4.13 9.70 -17.16
N LEU A 295 -3.90 10.21 -15.95
CA LEU A 295 -2.80 9.81 -15.08
C LEU A 295 -3.24 8.60 -14.25
N PHE A 296 -2.41 7.58 -14.21
CA PHE A 296 -2.60 6.38 -13.37
C PHE A 296 -1.53 6.34 -12.30
N LEU A 297 -1.92 6.05 -11.08
CA LEU A 297 -1.04 5.69 -9.98
C LEU A 297 -1.54 4.38 -9.38
N PHE A 298 -0.68 3.35 -9.34
CA PHE A 298 -0.94 2.08 -8.65
C PHE A 298 -0.03 1.97 -7.43
N THR A 299 -0.61 1.63 -6.28
CA THR A 299 0.11 1.34 -5.04
C THR A 299 -0.68 0.39 -4.14
N SER A 300 -0.12 0.03 -2.99
CA SER A 300 -0.78 -0.71 -1.92
C SER A 300 -0.68 0.04 -0.60
N ASP A 301 -1.61 -0.20 0.32
CA ASP A 301 -1.53 0.39 1.67
C ASP A 301 -0.44 -0.26 2.55
N HIS A 302 -0.11 -1.53 2.35
CA HIS A 302 1.01 -2.27 2.91
C HIS A 302 1.20 -3.58 2.16
N GLY A 303 2.26 -4.32 2.48
CA GLY A 303 2.52 -5.65 1.95
C GLY A 303 2.01 -6.77 2.86
N GLU A 304 2.57 -7.97 2.65
CA GLU A 304 2.30 -9.23 3.33
C GLU A 304 3.61 -9.99 3.54
N MET A 305 3.88 -10.48 4.74
CA MET A 305 5.08 -11.29 5.01
C MET A 305 5.07 -12.64 4.32
N LEU A 306 3.89 -13.25 4.15
CA LEU A 306 3.66 -14.48 3.36
C LEU A 306 4.61 -15.65 3.71
N GLY A 307 4.96 -15.78 5.00
CA GLY A 307 5.86 -16.80 5.54
C GLY A 307 7.32 -16.37 5.62
N ASP A 308 7.72 -15.26 5.03
CA ASP A 308 9.10 -14.78 5.11
C ASP A 308 9.48 -14.52 6.58
N HIS A 309 10.67 -14.98 6.99
CA HIS A 309 11.16 -14.92 8.36
C HIS A 309 10.19 -15.51 9.40
N HIS A 310 9.39 -16.52 9.00
CA HIS A 310 8.29 -17.14 9.75
C HIS A 310 7.12 -16.21 10.09
N HIS A 311 7.01 -15.04 9.45
CA HIS A 311 5.93 -14.09 9.69
C HIS A 311 4.86 -14.17 8.60
N PHE A 312 3.63 -13.85 9.00
CA PHE A 312 2.48 -13.61 8.14
C PHE A 312 1.88 -12.25 8.44
N ARG A 313 1.09 -11.74 7.50
CA ARG A 313 0.41 -10.46 7.60
C ARG A 313 1.37 -9.27 7.51
N LYS A 314 1.06 -8.22 8.20
CA LYS A 314 1.60 -6.85 8.15
C LYS A 314 2.06 -6.38 9.53
N CYS A 315 2.36 -5.11 9.66
CA CYS A 315 2.81 -4.44 10.89
C CYS A 315 4.29 -4.67 11.22
N PHE A 316 5.06 -5.13 10.24
CA PHE A 316 6.50 -5.37 10.38
C PHE A 316 7.30 -4.38 9.53
N PRO A 317 8.56 -4.08 9.90
CA PRO A 317 9.43 -3.16 9.16
C PRO A 317 10.04 -3.79 7.90
N TYR A 318 9.93 -5.12 7.76
CA TYR A 318 10.59 -5.89 6.70
C TYR A 318 9.97 -5.67 5.32
N GLU A 319 10.77 -5.93 4.27
CA GLU A 319 10.38 -5.68 2.86
C GLU A 319 9.03 -6.30 2.52
N GLY A 320 8.75 -7.53 2.94
CA GLY A 320 7.46 -8.19 2.68
C GLY A 320 6.25 -7.39 3.17
N SER A 321 6.35 -6.75 4.33
CA SER A 321 5.26 -6.00 4.96
C SER A 321 5.27 -4.50 4.64
N ALA A 322 6.44 -3.86 4.65
CA ALA A 322 6.55 -2.40 4.55
C ALA A 322 6.71 -1.90 3.12
N ARG A 323 7.41 -2.65 2.23
CA ARG A 323 7.57 -2.27 0.84
C ARG A 323 6.28 -2.51 0.06
N VAL A 324 5.90 -1.51 -0.74
CA VAL A 324 4.69 -1.53 -1.58
C VAL A 324 5.04 -1.21 -3.04
N PRO A 325 4.25 -1.67 -4.01
CA PRO A 325 4.41 -1.22 -5.39
C PRO A 325 4.10 0.27 -5.50
N PHE A 326 4.77 0.97 -6.41
CA PHE A 326 4.45 2.36 -6.75
C PHE A 326 4.75 2.59 -8.22
N LEU A 327 3.69 2.51 -9.03
CA LEU A 327 3.75 2.71 -10.48
C LEU A 327 2.99 3.98 -10.85
N LEU A 328 3.58 4.83 -11.69
CA LEU A 328 2.95 6.06 -12.15
C LEU A 328 3.06 6.15 -13.68
N ARG A 329 1.91 6.24 -14.36
CA ARG A 329 1.85 6.53 -15.79
C ARG A 329 1.12 7.85 -16.01
N ALA A 330 1.78 8.83 -16.58
CA ALA A 330 1.20 10.12 -16.88
C ALA A 330 0.87 10.29 -18.38
N PRO A 331 -0.05 11.20 -18.72
CA PRO A 331 -0.25 11.66 -20.10
C PRO A 331 1.04 12.17 -20.73
N ALA A 332 1.28 11.85 -22.00
CA ALA A 332 2.51 12.25 -22.71
C ALA A 332 2.73 13.78 -22.74
N TRP A 333 1.66 14.56 -22.76
CA TRP A 333 1.74 16.02 -22.78
C TRP A 333 2.28 16.64 -21.46
N MET A 334 2.35 15.86 -20.37
CA MET A 334 2.98 16.31 -19.12
C MET A 334 4.53 16.32 -19.20
N GLY A 335 5.12 15.75 -20.26
CA GLY A 335 6.58 15.81 -20.50
C GLY A 335 7.42 15.08 -19.46
N LEU A 336 6.87 14.10 -18.75
CA LEU A 336 7.60 13.26 -17.79
C LEU A 336 8.39 12.16 -18.53
N ALA A 337 9.55 11.81 -18.00
CA ALA A 337 10.39 10.76 -18.58
C ALA A 337 9.67 9.38 -18.52
N PRO A 338 9.43 8.74 -19.65
CA PRO A 338 8.89 7.39 -19.66
C PRO A 338 9.97 6.36 -19.28
N ARG A 339 9.55 5.18 -18.84
CA ARG A 339 10.44 4.04 -18.49
C ARG A 339 11.45 4.39 -17.40
N ALA A 340 11.07 5.21 -16.45
CA ALA A 340 11.92 5.61 -15.35
C ALA A 340 11.84 4.59 -14.22
N ALA A 341 12.90 3.79 -14.02
CA ALA A 341 13.10 3.07 -12.76
C ALA A 341 13.78 4.02 -11.76
N ARG A 342 13.28 4.07 -10.52
CA ARG A 342 13.71 4.99 -9.47
C ARG A 342 13.95 4.25 -8.16
N ASP A 343 15.04 4.63 -7.48
CA ASP A 343 15.47 4.04 -6.20
C ASP A 343 15.41 5.06 -5.04
N GLU A 344 15.00 6.28 -5.32
CA GLU A 344 14.74 7.25 -4.27
C GLU A 344 13.65 6.73 -3.32
N PRO A 345 13.83 6.81 -1.99
CA PRO A 345 12.83 6.34 -1.04
C PRO A 345 11.58 7.21 -1.10
N VAL A 346 10.46 6.61 -1.45
CA VAL A 346 9.14 7.26 -1.51
C VAL A 346 8.18 6.59 -0.54
N GLY A 347 7.17 7.31 -0.09
CA GLY A 347 6.18 6.80 0.85
C GLY A 347 4.74 7.06 0.39
N LEU A 348 3.78 6.51 1.11
CA LEU A 348 2.37 6.75 0.83
C LEU A 348 1.97 8.22 1.08
N GLN A 349 2.68 8.94 1.96
CA GLN A 349 2.51 10.37 2.16
C GLN A 349 2.78 11.19 0.87
N ASP A 350 3.51 10.64 -0.09
CA ASP A 350 3.87 11.30 -1.35
C ASP A 350 2.75 11.20 -2.41
N VAL A 351 1.76 10.34 -2.21
CA VAL A 351 0.65 10.15 -3.16
C VAL A 351 -0.16 11.43 -3.31
N MET A 352 -0.64 12.00 -2.20
CA MET A 352 -1.45 13.22 -2.24
C MET A 352 -0.74 14.38 -2.93
N PRO A 353 0.47 14.80 -2.51
CA PRO A 353 1.14 15.94 -3.15
C PRO A 353 1.50 15.65 -4.62
N THR A 354 1.76 14.39 -5.01
CA THR A 354 2.01 14.01 -6.41
C THR A 354 0.77 14.22 -7.28
N LEU A 355 -0.39 13.77 -6.82
CA LEU A 355 -1.64 13.88 -7.58
C LEU A 355 -2.17 15.32 -7.62
N LEU A 356 -1.96 16.10 -6.55
CA LEU A 356 -2.27 17.53 -6.54
C LEU A 356 -1.35 18.33 -7.49
N ASP A 357 -0.03 18.07 -7.48
CA ASP A 357 0.93 18.66 -8.41
C ASP A 357 0.57 18.35 -9.87
N ALA A 358 0.20 17.07 -10.17
CA ALA A 358 -0.27 16.67 -11.49
C ALA A 358 -1.53 17.42 -11.94
N ALA A 359 -2.41 17.75 -11.00
CA ALA A 359 -3.64 18.50 -11.23
C ALA A 359 -3.45 20.02 -11.27
N GLY A 360 -2.25 20.53 -10.99
CA GLY A 360 -1.97 21.96 -10.84
C GLY A 360 -2.65 22.58 -9.61
N VAL A 361 -2.87 21.79 -8.57
CA VAL A 361 -3.50 22.19 -7.30
C VAL A 361 -2.44 22.40 -6.23
N SER A 362 -2.54 23.49 -5.49
CA SER A 362 -1.61 23.80 -4.40
C SER A 362 -1.68 22.74 -3.31
N VAL A 363 -0.51 22.28 -2.85
CA VAL A 363 -0.38 21.32 -1.76
C VAL A 363 -0.58 22.05 -0.43
N PRO A 364 -1.49 21.58 0.46
CA PRO A 364 -1.68 22.18 1.79
C PRO A 364 -0.42 22.11 2.65
N GLU A 365 -0.19 23.11 3.52
CA GLU A 365 0.98 23.19 4.42
C GLU A 365 1.05 22.02 5.43
N SER A 366 -0.08 21.41 5.77
CA SER A 366 -0.13 20.25 6.66
C SER A 366 0.45 18.97 6.05
N VAL A 367 0.64 18.92 4.74
CA VAL A 367 1.20 17.77 4.02
C VAL A 367 2.70 17.67 4.30
N THR A 368 3.16 16.49 4.70
CA THR A 368 4.57 16.18 4.96
C THR A 368 5.26 15.49 3.77
N GLY A 369 4.45 14.86 2.91
CA GLY A 369 4.90 14.22 1.69
C GLY A 369 5.40 15.21 0.65
N ARG A 370 5.98 14.68 -0.43
CA ARG A 370 6.53 15.45 -1.54
C ARG A 370 6.05 14.88 -2.86
N SER A 371 5.79 15.74 -3.84
CA SER A 371 5.51 15.29 -5.20
C SER A 371 6.71 14.52 -5.77
N VAL A 372 6.46 13.33 -6.33
CA VAL A 372 7.49 12.55 -7.04
C VAL A 372 7.68 13.01 -8.49
N LEU A 373 6.82 13.89 -9.02
CA LEU A 373 6.93 14.35 -10.41
C LEU A 373 8.26 15.05 -10.73
N PRO A 374 8.88 15.84 -9.83
CA PRO A 374 10.21 16.40 -10.08
C PRO A 374 11.30 15.33 -10.34
N LEU A 375 11.17 14.14 -9.74
CA LEU A 375 12.11 13.02 -9.99
C LEU A 375 11.98 12.45 -11.43
N LEU A 376 10.87 12.73 -12.09
CA LEU A 376 10.54 12.24 -13.43
C LEU A 376 10.72 13.29 -14.53
N ARG A 377 11.00 14.53 -14.17
CA ARG A 377 11.25 15.59 -15.16
C ARG A 377 12.65 15.42 -15.75
N PRO A 378 12.82 15.62 -17.08
CA PRO A 378 14.14 15.63 -17.69
C PRO A 378 15.05 16.66 -17.00
N ALA A 379 16.30 16.29 -16.74
CA ALA A 379 17.28 17.17 -16.12
C ALA A 379 17.52 18.41 -17.00
N THR A 380 17.09 19.58 -16.57
CA THR A 380 17.47 20.85 -17.15
C THR A 380 18.71 21.36 -16.41
N GLY A 381 19.91 21.17 -16.99
CA GLY A 381 21.15 21.76 -16.47
C GLY A 381 21.82 20.99 -15.32
N GLY A 382 22.27 19.78 -15.55
CA GLY A 382 23.42 19.16 -14.87
C GLY A 382 23.23 18.53 -13.49
N ALA A 383 22.13 18.77 -12.76
CA ALA A 383 21.79 18.02 -11.57
C ALA A 383 20.42 17.37 -11.78
N GLY A 384 20.39 16.08 -12.05
CA GLY A 384 19.15 15.32 -12.20
C GLY A 384 18.21 15.51 -11.00
N GLY A 385 16.91 15.39 -11.20
CA GLY A 385 15.80 15.75 -10.30
C GLY A 385 15.80 15.19 -8.86
N ALA A 386 16.85 14.49 -8.42
CA ALA A 386 17.02 13.99 -7.05
C ALA A 386 17.67 14.98 -6.08
N ALA A 387 18.21 16.10 -6.58
CA ALA A 387 18.82 17.12 -5.71
C ALA A 387 17.77 17.70 -4.74
N GLY A 388 18.00 17.51 -3.44
CA GLY A 388 17.07 17.94 -2.39
C GLY A 388 15.97 16.93 -2.03
N TRP A 389 15.98 15.74 -2.61
CA TRP A 389 15.09 14.66 -2.12
C TRP A 389 15.46 14.24 -0.70
N ARG A 390 14.56 13.54 -0.03
CA ARG A 390 14.82 13.09 1.36
C ARG A 390 16.01 12.14 1.42
N ASP A 391 16.80 12.26 2.47
CA ASP A 391 17.94 11.40 2.78
C ASP A 391 17.50 10.01 3.26
N ALA A 392 16.35 9.92 3.92
CA ALA A 392 15.70 8.68 4.32
C ALA A 392 14.21 8.89 4.56
N LEU A 393 13.42 7.84 4.33
CA LEU A 393 12.04 7.72 4.76
C LEU A 393 12.02 7.11 6.17
N HIS A 394 11.17 7.64 7.04
CA HIS A 394 10.88 7.11 8.36
C HIS A 394 9.54 6.39 8.34
N GLY A 395 9.52 5.17 8.86
CA GLY A 395 8.32 4.43 9.14
C GLY A 395 8.29 3.94 10.59
N GLU A 396 7.10 3.62 11.07
CA GLU A 396 6.85 3.17 12.43
C GLU A 396 5.57 2.34 12.51
N HIS A 397 5.51 1.43 13.47
CA HIS A 397 4.26 0.78 13.85
C HIS A 397 4.30 0.39 15.32
N SER A 398 3.25 0.72 16.07
CA SER A 398 3.08 0.18 17.42
C SER A 398 2.83 -1.32 17.35
N GLY A 399 3.26 -2.06 18.37
CA GLY A 399 3.01 -3.50 18.43
C GLY A 399 1.50 -3.81 18.36
N LEU A 400 1.10 -4.62 17.35
CA LEU A 400 -0.28 -5.07 17.20
C LEU A 400 -0.47 -6.47 17.77
N TYR A 401 0.44 -7.38 17.44
CA TYR A 401 0.37 -8.77 17.84
C TYR A 401 0.94 -8.98 19.24
N GLU A 402 2.02 -8.29 19.55
CA GLU A 402 2.67 -8.24 20.86
C GLU A 402 3.18 -6.82 21.12
N ASN A 403 3.17 -6.40 22.39
CA ASN A 403 3.54 -5.03 22.76
C ASN A 403 5.00 -4.69 22.46
N ASP A 404 5.91 -5.68 22.52
CA ASP A 404 7.33 -5.52 22.27
C ASP A 404 7.72 -5.45 20.79
N LEU A 405 6.76 -5.66 19.88
CA LEU A 405 6.92 -5.49 18.44
C LEU A 405 6.77 -4.02 17.96
N GLY A 406 6.59 -3.06 18.89
CA GLY A 406 6.60 -1.65 18.53
C GLY A 406 7.94 -1.21 17.96
N MET A 407 7.96 -0.70 16.70
CA MET A 407 9.18 -0.46 15.95
C MET A 407 9.19 0.87 15.20
N HIS A 408 10.41 1.34 14.92
CA HIS A 408 10.71 2.38 13.94
C HIS A 408 11.67 1.82 12.90
N PHE A 409 11.59 2.31 11.66
CA PHE A 409 12.59 2.02 10.64
C PHE A 409 12.96 3.27 9.84
N LEU A 410 14.20 3.30 9.35
CA LEU A 410 14.68 4.26 8.38
C LEU A 410 15.14 3.53 7.13
N VAL A 411 14.78 4.05 5.96
CA VAL A 411 15.26 3.53 4.68
C VAL A 411 15.74 4.68 3.79
N ASP A 412 16.97 4.60 3.27
CA ASP A 412 17.58 5.61 2.40
C ASP A 412 17.59 5.23 0.91
N GLY A 413 16.96 4.10 0.57
CA GLY A 413 16.94 3.52 -0.77
C GLY A 413 17.97 2.40 -0.97
N HIS A 414 19.05 2.38 -0.20
CA HIS A 414 20.13 1.39 -0.27
C HIS A 414 20.18 0.51 0.97
N ARG A 415 19.87 1.07 2.13
CA ARG A 415 19.91 0.38 3.42
C ARG A 415 18.67 0.63 4.22
N LYS A 416 18.34 -0.33 5.09
CA LYS A 416 17.25 -0.23 6.05
C LYS A 416 17.76 -0.50 7.45
N TYR A 417 17.51 0.46 8.34
CA TYR A 417 17.72 0.33 9.77
C TYR A 417 16.40 0.15 10.49
N VAL A 418 16.33 -0.78 11.43
CA VAL A 418 15.16 -1.07 12.26
C VAL A 418 15.53 -0.98 13.73
N TRP A 419 14.65 -0.37 14.54
CA TRP A 419 14.77 -0.31 15.99
C TRP A 419 13.44 -0.64 16.66
N TYR A 420 13.46 -1.61 17.58
CA TYR A 420 12.32 -1.99 18.41
C TYR A 420 12.39 -1.25 19.74
N SER A 421 11.45 -0.34 20.00
CA SER A 421 11.51 0.62 21.11
C SER A 421 11.44 -0.02 22.51
N GLN A 422 10.78 -1.16 22.64
CA GLN A 422 10.63 -1.86 23.92
C GLN A 422 11.84 -2.72 24.30
N THR A 423 12.36 -3.46 23.33
CA THR A 423 13.44 -4.43 23.55
C THR A 423 14.82 -3.85 23.28
N GLY A 424 14.92 -2.77 22.51
CA GLY A 424 16.18 -2.24 22.01
C GLY A 424 16.80 -3.07 20.90
N ARG A 425 16.09 -4.10 20.39
CA ARG A 425 16.57 -4.90 19.25
C ARG A 425 16.73 -4.01 18.03
N GLU A 426 17.83 -4.23 17.29
CA GLU A 426 18.14 -3.49 16.08
C GLU A 426 18.45 -4.45 14.95
N HIS A 427 18.21 -4.00 13.71
CA HIS A 427 18.66 -4.66 12.49
C HIS A 427 19.19 -3.60 11.51
N LEU A 428 20.13 -3.99 10.68
CA LEU A 428 20.62 -3.19 9.57
C LEU A 428 20.78 -4.09 8.34
N PHE A 429 20.10 -3.74 7.27
CA PHE A 429 20.11 -4.51 6.01
C PHE A 429 20.71 -3.69 4.87
N ASP A 430 21.44 -4.35 3.97
CA ASP A 430 21.90 -3.79 2.70
C ASP A 430 20.94 -4.24 1.59
N LEU A 431 20.02 -3.37 1.20
CA LEU A 431 18.96 -3.70 0.25
C LEU A 431 19.44 -3.82 -1.21
N ASP A 432 20.64 -3.36 -1.53
CA ASP A 432 21.22 -3.53 -2.86
C ASP A 432 21.83 -4.93 -3.03
N ALA A 433 22.56 -5.39 -2.03
CA ALA A 433 23.19 -6.71 -2.02
C ALA A 433 22.23 -7.82 -1.59
N ASP A 434 21.29 -7.51 -0.69
CA ASP A 434 20.36 -8.44 -0.07
C ASP A 434 18.95 -7.82 0.03
N PRO A 435 18.23 -7.71 -1.07
CA PRO A 435 16.88 -7.13 -1.09
C PRO A 435 15.83 -7.96 -0.33
N GLN A 436 16.19 -9.16 0.14
CA GLN A 436 15.33 -10.06 0.89
C GLN A 436 15.63 -10.07 2.39
N GLU A 437 16.54 -9.22 2.88
CA GLU A 437 16.86 -9.06 4.30
C GLU A 437 17.31 -10.37 4.98
N ARG A 438 18.09 -11.19 4.28
CA ARG A 438 18.61 -12.48 4.79
C ARG A 438 19.73 -12.32 5.79
N HIS A 439 20.53 -11.26 5.65
CA HIS A 439 21.74 -11.01 6.43
C HIS A 439 21.63 -9.72 7.22
N ASP A 440 21.69 -9.85 8.55
CA ASP A 440 21.65 -8.70 9.45
C ASP A 440 23.05 -8.18 9.75
N LEU A 441 23.42 -7.06 9.12
CA LEU A 441 24.72 -6.40 9.31
C LEU A 441 24.97 -5.90 10.72
N SER A 442 23.94 -5.78 11.57
CA SER A 442 24.11 -5.40 12.98
C SER A 442 24.83 -6.47 13.79
N ARG A 443 24.86 -7.71 13.29
CA ARG A 443 25.49 -8.87 13.93
C ARG A 443 26.97 -9.06 13.53
N GLU A 444 27.44 -8.29 12.56
CA GLU A 444 28.83 -8.31 12.13
C GLU A 444 29.76 -7.75 13.23
N PRO A 445 31.07 -8.09 13.23
CA PRO A 445 32.00 -7.60 14.23
C PRO A 445 32.09 -6.08 14.38
N ASP A 446 31.84 -5.33 13.31
CA ASP A 446 31.77 -3.88 13.26
C ASP A 446 30.31 -3.33 13.30
N GLY A 447 29.33 -4.18 13.64
CA GLY A 447 27.91 -3.86 13.63
C GLY A 447 27.55 -2.63 14.45
N ASP A 448 28.12 -2.46 15.63
CA ASP A 448 27.84 -1.28 16.47
C ASP A 448 28.30 0.04 15.81
N ALA A 449 29.46 0.02 15.15
CA ALA A 449 29.96 1.16 14.40
C ALA A 449 29.07 1.47 13.19
N ARG A 450 28.54 0.45 12.52
CA ARG A 450 27.59 0.61 11.40
C ARG A 450 26.25 1.16 11.86
N LEU A 451 25.78 0.79 13.04
CA LEU A 451 24.52 1.26 13.62
C LEU A 451 24.59 2.71 14.11
N ALA A 452 25.74 3.18 14.57
CA ALA A 452 25.88 4.50 15.19
C ALA A 452 25.30 5.67 14.38
N PRO A 453 25.55 5.83 13.06
CA PRO A 453 24.96 6.91 12.27
C PRO A 453 23.43 6.79 12.11
N TRP A 454 22.89 5.58 12.07
CA TRP A 454 21.46 5.34 11.98
C TRP A 454 20.72 5.66 13.28
N ARG A 455 21.32 5.27 14.42
CA ARG A 455 20.81 5.65 15.75
C ARG A 455 20.74 7.16 15.90
N ALA A 456 21.78 7.89 15.47
CA ALA A 456 21.80 9.34 15.50
C ALA A 456 20.71 9.96 14.61
N ARG A 457 20.52 9.44 13.39
CA ARG A 457 19.46 9.89 12.47
C ARG A 457 18.08 9.63 13.05
N LEU A 458 17.85 8.47 13.65
CA LEU A 458 16.55 8.13 14.26
C LEU A 458 16.31 8.97 15.51
N ALA A 459 17.30 9.17 16.37
CA ALA A 459 17.19 10.02 17.56
C ALA A 459 16.82 11.46 17.17
N ALA A 460 17.45 12.02 16.14
CA ALA A 460 17.07 13.34 15.63
C ALA A 460 15.62 13.44 15.20
N ARG A 461 15.07 12.40 14.54
CA ARG A 461 13.65 12.35 14.10
C ARG A 461 12.69 12.21 15.27
N LEU A 462 13.07 11.44 16.30
CA LEU A 462 12.20 11.12 17.44
C LEU A 462 12.35 12.11 18.62
N ARG A 463 13.19 13.12 18.52
CA ARG A 463 13.52 14.05 19.62
C ARG A 463 12.31 14.67 20.30
N HIS A 464 11.27 14.97 19.54
CA HIS A 464 10.06 15.65 20.03
C HIS A 464 8.86 14.72 20.23
N ARG A 465 9.09 13.41 20.17
CA ARG A 465 8.02 12.44 20.38
C ARG A 465 7.62 12.39 21.86
N PRO A 466 6.32 12.54 22.16
CA PRO A 466 5.83 12.62 23.54
C PRO A 466 6.01 11.31 24.31
N GLU A 467 6.28 10.19 23.63
CA GLU A 467 6.59 8.90 24.27
C GLU A 467 7.97 8.90 24.96
N GLY A 468 8.85 9.85 24.65
CA GLY A 468 10.16 9.96 25.27
C GLY A 468 11.17 8.92 24.77
N PHE A 469 11.16 8.63 23.47
CA PHE A 469 12.08 7.67 22.85
C PHE A 469 13.55 8.12 22.83
N VAL A 470 13.82 9.37 23.18
CA VAL A 470 15.17 9.96 23.08
C VAL A 470 15.56 10.56 24.44
N SER A 471 16.83 10.50 24.79
CA SER A 471 17.39 11.12 26.00
C SER A 471 17.17 12.64 26.01
N GLU A 472 17.23 13.26 27.18
CA GLU A 472 17.11 14.73 27.32
C GLU A 472 18.20 15.48 26.53
N ALA A 473 19.41 14.91 26.44
CA ALA A 473 20.46 15.44 25.60
C ALA A 473 20.18 15.31 24.10
N GLY A 474 19.23 14.45 23.71
CA GLY A 474 18.83 14.25 22.31
C GLY A 474 19.79 13.38 21.50
N ASP A 475 20.67 12.64 22.14
CA ASP A 475 21.77 11.89 21.52
C ASP A 475 21.60 10.37 21.54
N ARG A 476 20.68 9.82 22.36
CA ARG A 476 20.50 8.37 22.54
C ARG A 476 19.05 7.95 22.48
N LEU A 477 18.79 6.80 21.87
CA LEU A 477 17.51 6.10 21.91
C LEU A 477 17.30 5.46 23.30
N ILE A 478 16.11 5.62 23.86
CA ILE A 478 15.71 5.11 25.19
C ILE A 478 14.86 3.86 25.02
N VAL A 479 15.41 2.74 25.45
CA VAL A 479 14.76 1.42 25.42
C VAL A 479 13.68 1.32 26.51
N GLY A 480 12.65 0.50 26.27
CA GLY A 480 11.58 0.23 27.25
C GLY A 480 10.42 1.24 27.19
N ARG A 481 10.46 2.19 26.25
CA ARG A 481 9.35 3.14 26.09
C ARG A 481 8.21 2.50 25.31
N PRO A 482 6.95 2.60 25.78
CA PRO A 482 5.81 2.01 25.07
C PRO A 482 5.54 2.78 23.78
N HIS A 483 5.41 2.06 22.69
CA HIS A 483 4.96 2.60 21.42
C HIS A 483 3.44 2.49 21.34
N ARG A 484 2.74 3.58 21.55
CA ARG A 484 1.26 3.62 21.58
C ARG A 484 0.71 3.66 20.16
N GLN A 485 -0.52 3.16 19.97
CA GLN A 485 -1.19 3.17 18.65
C GLN A 485 -1.58 4.59 18.18
N MET A 486 -1.68 5.52 19.09
CA MET A 486 -1.93 6.94 18.83
C MET A 486 -0.85 7.78 19.47
N VAL A 487 -0.36 8.79 18.76
CA VAL A 487 0.59 9.76 19.32
C VAL A 487 -0.15 10.59 20.37
N PRO A 488 0.31 10.64 21.63
CA PRO A 488 -0.31 11.45 22.66
C PRO A 488 -0.38 12.93 22.26
N GLY A 489 -1.54 13.55 22.46
CA GLY A 489 -1.77 14.96 22.12
C GLY A 489 -2.12 15.24 20.64
N SER A 490 -2.11 14.23 19.77
CA SER A 490 -2.50 14.38 18.35
C SER A 490 -4.02 14.25 18.12
N VAL A 491 -4.81 14.04 19.16
CA VAL A 491 -6.26 14.03 19.04
C VAL A 491 -6.72 15.46 18.84
N SER A 492 -6.93 15.80 17.58
CA SER A 492 -7.66 16.95 17.02
C SER A 492 -8.12 18.05 17.98
N SER A 493 -7.51 19.19 17.89
CA SER A 493 -8.23 20.46 18.04
C SER A 493 -9.13 20.70 16.82
#